data_a5b8d2a695dc41939764572ea9d74ac9
#
_entry.id   a5b8d2a695dc41939764572ea9d74ac9
#
_cell.length_a   1.000
_cell.length_b   1.000
_cell.length_c   1.000
_cell.angle_alpha   90.00
_cell.angle_beta   90.00
_cell.angle_gamma   90.00
#
_symmetry.space_group_name_H-M   'P 1'
#
loop_
_entity.id
_entity.type
_entity.pdbx_description
1 polymer ?
#
loop_
_entity_poly.entity_id
_entity_poly.type
_entity_poly.pdbx_seq_one_letter_code
_entity_poly.pdbx_strand_id
1 'polypeptide(L)'
;MSELKFIKLDDVKAQNMRGLPAEAGHVKRIVTTPKFYFNIDVIAPGHSPHSWHKHDQYVHDGVKVEYPADFEEIYFVLDGSGVLQWKTASGDIQEQQVGPGDTIYMPPDVIEHQLLNNSGDNIRIAVVGVPPPKRTPVK
;
A
#
# COMPACT_ATOMS: atom_id res chain seq x y z
N MET A 1 26.56 -13.25 13.70
CA MET A 1 26.37 -11.77 13.59
C MET A 1 25.81 -11.45 12.22
N SER A 2 24.78 -10.62 12.18
CA SER A 2 24.16 -10.21 10.91
C SER A 2 24.81 -8.95 10.38
N GLU A 3 24.98 -8.88 9.06
CA GLU A 3 25.55 -7.71 8.42
C GLU A 3 24.48 -6.66 8.11
N LEU A 4 24.87 -5.40 8.18
CA LEU A 4 24.07 -4.29 7.71
C LEU A 4 23.90 -4.39 6.19
N LYS A 5 22.71 -4.08 5.67
CA LYS A 5 22.46 -4.04 4.23
C LYS A 5 22.18 -2.61 3.80
N PHE A 6 22.80 -2.21 2.71
CA PHE A 6 22.50 -0.97 2.00
C PHE A 6 21.76 -1.33 0.73
N ILE A 7 20.61 -0.69 0.51
CA ILE A 7 19.76 -0.94 -0.66
C ILE A 7 19.56 0.38 -1.39
N LYS A 8 20.01 0.43 -2.64
CA LYS A 8 19.82 1.61 -3.49
C LYS A 8 18.48 1.50 -4.20
N LEU A 9 17.64 2.51 -4.07
CA LEU A 9 16.28 2.49 -4.63
C LEU A 9 16.28 2.21 -6.14
N ASP A 10 17.22 2.79 -6.89
CA ASP A 10 17.29 2.60 -8.34
C ASP A 10 17.60 1.16 -8.74
N ASP A 11 18.22 0.37 -7.86
CA ASP A 11 18.55 -1.03 -8.12
C ASP A 11 17.38 -1.98 -7.82
N VAL A 12 16.31 -1.50 -7.18
CA VAL A 12 15.15 -2.32 -6.87
C VAL A 12 14.22 -2.36 -8.07
N LYS A 13 13.85 -3.57 -8.49
CA LYS A 13 12.96 -3.77 -9.64
C LYS A 13 11.56 -3.24 -9.35
N ALA A 14 11.04 -2.42 -10.27
CA ALA A 14 9.65 -1.99 -10.22
C ALA A 14 8.74 -3.14 -10.68
N GLN A 15 7.62 -3.31 -9.97
CA GLN A 15 6.59 -4.30 -10.29
C GLN A 15 5.24 -3.61 -10.40
N ASN A 16 4.31 -4.19 -11.16
CA ASN A 16 2.95 -3.68 -11.18
C ASN A 16 2.33 -3.80 -9.79
N MET A 17 1.55 -2.80 -9.41
CA MET A 17 0.72 -2.92 -8.21
C MET A 17 -0.32 -4.02 -8.45
N ARG A 18 -0.69 -4.70 -7.38
CA ARG A 18 -1.55 -5.89 -7.44
C ARG A 18 -2.85 -5.63 -8.20
N GLY A 19 -3.11 -6.45 -9.22
CA GLY A 19 -4.35 -6.38 -9.99
C GLY A 19 -4.47 -5.15 -10.88
N LEU A 20 -3.39 -4.37 -11.03
CA LEU A 20 -3.40 -3.12 -11.79
C LEU A 20 -2.43 -3.19 -12.97
N PRO A 21 -2.75 -2.48 -14.07
CA PRO A 21 -1.84 -2.38 -15.21
C PRO A 21 -0.65 -1.46 -14.89
N ALA A 22 0.39 -1.53 -15.72
CA ALA A 22 1.59 -0.71 -15.55
C ALA A 22 1.29 0.80 -15.54
N GLU A 23 0.25 1.23 -16.25
CA GLU A 23 -0.17 2.64 -16.32
C GLU A 23 -0.67 3.19 -14.98
N ALA A 24 -1.10 2.31 -14.07
CA ALA A 24 -1.55 2.73 -12.74
C ALA A 24 -0.41 3.15 -11.82
N GLY A 25 0.84 2.79 -12.17
CA GLY A 25 2.02 3.04 -11.36
C GLY A 25 2.79 1.77 -11.10
N HIS A 26 3.60 1.78 -10.04
CA HIS A 26 4.41 0.61 -9.70
C HIS A 26 4.73 0.56 -8.22
N VAL A 27 5.18 -0.60 -7.77
CA VAL A 27 5.70 -0.81 -6.42
C VAL A 27 7.14 -1.32 -6.49
N LYS A 28 7.99 -0.78 -5.65
CA LYS A 28 9.32 -1.32 -5.38
C LYS A 28 9.34 -1.90 -3.98
N ARG A 29 9.55 -3.21 -3.90
CA ARG A 29 9.63 -3.93 -2.62
C ARG A 29 11.06 -3.86 -2.11
N ILE A 30 11.29 -3.00 -1.11
CA ILE A 30 12.64 -2.67 -0.65
C ILE A 30 13.13 -3.72 0.33
N VAL A 31 12.37 -4.00 1.38
CA VAL A 31 12.71 -4.97 2.42
C VAL A 31 11.46 -5.76 2.78
N THR A 32 11.61 -7.08 2.87
CA THR A 32 10.57 -7.95 3.41
C THR A 32 11.24 -8.93 4.37
N THR A 33 10.78 -8.94 5.60
CA THR A 33 11.24 -9.86 6.65
C THR A 33 10.03 -10.58 7.25
N PRO A 34 10.23 -11.58 8.11
CA PRO A 34 9.11 -12.18 8.83
C PRO A 34 8.34 -11.21 9.73
N LYS A 35 8.90 -10.03 10.02
CA LYS A 35 8.30 -9.07 10.95
C LYS A 35 7.61 -7.91 10.26
N PHE A 36 8.09 -7.47 9.09
CA PHE A 36 7.53 -6.32 8.39
C PHE A 36 7.88 -6.34 6.90
N TYR A 37 7.20 -5.50 6.14
CA TYR A 37 7.65 -5.12 4.79
C TYR A 37 7.74 -3.59 4.68
N PHE A 38 8.63 -3.15 3.80
CA PHE A 38 8.81 -1.75 3.45
C PHE A 38 8.87 -1.63 1.93
N ASN A 39 7.95 -0.85 1.36
CA ASN A 39 7.85 -0.63 -0.07
C ASN A 39 7.83 0.86 -0.39
N ILE A 40 8.22 1.19 -1.61
CA ILE A 40 7.96 2.52 -2.20
C ILE A 40 7.01 2.32 -3.36
N ASP A 41 5.86 2.98 -3.31
CA ASP A 41 4.85 2.93 -4.36
C ASP A 41 4.78 4.26 -5.09
N VAL A 42 4.60 4.18 -6.41
CA VAL A 42 4.30 5.34 -7.25
C VAL A 42 2.91 5.13 -7.85
N ILE A 43 2.03 6.10 -7.62
CA ILE A 43 0.62 6.04 -8.04
C ILE A 43 0.40 7.07 -9.13
N ALA A 44 0.00 6.62 -10.32
CA ALA A 44 -0.26 7.50 -11.45
C ALA A 44 -1.58 8.27 -11.28
N PRO A 45 -1.73 9.43 -11.96
CA PRO A 45 -2.98 10.19 -11.93
C PRO A 45 -4.20 9.35 -12.27
N GLY A 46 -5.28 9.52 -11.51
CA GLY A 46 -6.54 8.80 -11.71
C GLY A 46 -6.59 7.41 -11.12
N HIS A 47 -5.51 6.95 -10.47
CA HIS A 47 -5.40 5.60 -9.94
C HIS A 47 -5.24 5.59 -8.43
N SER A 48 -5.39 4.40 -7.86
CA SER A 48 -5.17 4.08 -6.46
C SER A 48 -4.31 2.83 -6.39
N PRO A 49 -3.46 2.66 -5.35
CA PRO A 49 -2.70 1.41 -5.19
C PRO A 49 -3.62 0.21 -4.99
N HIS A 50 -4.80 0.46 -4.48
CA HIS A 50 -5.88 -0.50 -4.34
C HIS A 50 -7.20 0.22 -4.53
N SER A 51 -8.20 -0.43 -5.10
CA SER A 51 -9.58 0.05 -5.02
C SER A 51 -10.06 -0.01 -3.55
N TRP A 52 -11.29 0.36 -3.29
CA TRP A 52 -11.88 0.22 -1.95
C TRP A 52 -11.56 -1.16 -1.37
N HIS A 53 -10.88 -1.21 -0.22
CA HIS A 53 -10.43 -2.47 0.39
C HIS A 53 -10.33 -2.38 1.90
N LYS A 54 -10.30 -3.57 2.50
CA LYS A 54 -9.94 -3.79 3.90
C LYS A 54 -8.68 -4.66 3.94
N HIS A 55 -8.05 -4.76 5.09
CA HIS A 55 -6.93 -5.66 5.28
C HIS A 55 -7.43 -7.00 5.84
N ASP A 56 -8.09 -7.78 5.00
CA ASP A 56 -8.57 -9.12 5.36
C ASP A 56 -7.90 -10.20 4.49
N GLN A 57 -8.62 -10.79 3.57
CA GLN A 57 -8.03 -11.81 2.68
C GLN A 57 -8.48 -11.60 1.24
N TYR A 58 -7.64 -12.01 0.31
CA TYR A 58 -7.96 -11.99 -1.12
C TYR A 58 -7.15 -13.05 -1.85
N VAL A 59 -7.56 -13.36 -3.09
CA VAL A 59 -6.82 -14.25 -3.99
C VAL A 59 -6.38 -13.46 -5.22
N HIS A 60 -5.10 -13.60 -5.57
CA HIS A 60 -4.54 -12.94 -6.75
C HIS A 60 -3.46 -13.84 -7.37
N ASP A 61 -3.54 -14.07 -8.67
CA ASP A 61 -2.60 -14.91 -9.45
C ASP A 61 -2.35 -16.28 -8.79
N GLY A 62 -3.41 -16.94 -8.33
CA GLY A 62 -3.30 -18.27 -7.72
C GLY A 62 -2.68 -18.26 -6.32
N VAL A 63 -2.58 -17.10 -5.68
CA VAL A 63 -2.08 -16.99 -4.32
C VAL A 63 -3.14 -16.38 -3.42
N LYS A 64 -3.45 -17.07 -2.32
CA LYS A 64 -4.30 -16.53 -1.27
C LYS A 64 -3.43 -15.69 -0.33
N VAL A 65 -3.82 -14.45 -0.12
CA VAL A 65 -3.13 -13.52 0.77
C VAL A 65 -4.04 -13.24 1.96
N GLU A 66 -3.53 -13.49 3.16
CA GLU A 66 -4.27 -13.30 4.41
C GLU A 66 -3.51 -12.33 5.31
N TYR A 67 -4.16 -11.24 5.70
CA TYR A 67 -3.57 -10.32 6.66
C TYR A 67 -3.83 -10.82 8.08
N PRO A 68 -2.79 -10.80 8.95
CA PRO A 68 -2.99 -11.12 10.36
C PRO A 68 -4.00 -10.17 11.02
N ALA A 69 -4.69 -10.63 12.05
CA ALA A 69 -5.69 -9.83 12.76
C ALA A 69 -5.09 -8.58 13.41
N ASP A 70 -3.80 -8.60 13.73
CA ASP A 70 -3.05 -7.48 14.32
C ASP A 70 -2.28 -6.66 13.29
N PHE A 71 -2.55 -6.84 11.99
CA PHE A 71 -1.87 -6.14 10.90
C PHE A 71 -2.10 -4.63 11.00
N GLU A 72 -0.99 -3.89 10.93
CA GLU A 72 -1.00 -2.43 10.88
C GLU A 72 -0.21 -1.97 9.66
N GLU A 73 -0.62 -0.85 9.06
CA GLU A 73 0.06 -0.30 7.91
C GLU A 73 0.17 1.21 8.02
N ILE A 74 1.28 1.75 7.51
CA ILE A 74 1.50 3.19 7.43
C ILE A 74 1.84 3.54 5.98
N TYR A 75 1.19 4.59 5.47
CA TYR A 75 1.61 5.29 4.25
C TYR A 75 2.18 6.64 4.66
N PHE A 76 3.37 6.94 4.19
CA PHE A 76 3.98 8.27 4.32
C PHE A 76 4.13 8.88 2.93
N VAL A 77 3.53 10.06 2.71
CA VAL A 77 3.59 10.72 1.41
C VAL A 77 4.94 11.41 1.26
N LEU A 78 5.72 10.97 0.26
CA LEU A 78 7.03 11.54 -0.05
C LEU A 78 6.89 12.74 -0.98
N ASP A 79 6.10 12.61 -2.04
CA ASP A 79 5.76 13.71 -2.94
C ASP A 79 4.45 13.42 -3.66
N GLY A 80 3.89 14.49 -4.28
CA GLY A 80 2.57 14.42 -4.89
C GLY A 80 1.45 14.66 -3.89
N SER A 81 0.22 14.66 -4.38
CA SER A 81 -0.97 14.87 -3.56
C SER A 81 -2.14 14.02 -4.05
N GLY A 82 -3.06 13.72 -3.17
CA GLY A 82 -4.24 12.95 -3.48
C GLY A 82 -5.30 13.08 -2.41
N VAL A 83 -6.27 12.18 -2.44
CA VAL A 83 -7.37 12.15 -1.47
C VAL A 83 -7.46 10.77 -0.83
N LEU A 84 -7.45 10.76 0.49
CA LEU A 84 -7.79 9.57 1.27
C LEU A 84 -9.29 9.55 1.46
N GLN A 85 -9.90 8.41 1.15
CA GLN A 85 -11.33 8.19 1.33
C GLN A 85 -11.54 6.97 2.22
N TRP A 86 -12.51 7.04 3.13
CA TRP A 86 -12.88 5.90 3.96
C TRP A 86 -14.37 5.90 4.24
N LYS A 87 -14.92 4.72 4.51
CA LYS A 87 -16.35 4.55 4.84
C LYS A 87 -16.49 4.50 6.35
N THR A 88 -17.42 5.28 6.87
CA THR A 88 -17.78 5.22 8.29
C THR A 88 -18.68 4.02 8.56
N ALA A 89 -18.95 3.73 9.84
CA ALA A 89 -19.84 2.64 10.25
C ALA A 89 -21.25 2.79 9.67
N SER A 90 -21.72 4.03 9.44
CA SER A 90 -23.01 4.31 8.83
C SER A 90 -23.00 4.19 7.31
N GLY A 91 -21.84 3.94 6.69
CA GLY A 91 -21.69 3.84 5.23
C GLY A 91 -21.39 5.16 4.54
N ASP A 92 -21.30 6.26 5.27
CA ASP A 92 -20.93 7.56 4.71
C ASP A 92 -19.45 7.56 4.30
N ILE A 93 -19.15 8.28 3.23
CA ILE A 93 -17.78 8.45 2.74
C ILE A 93 -17.19 9.73 3.33
N GLN A 94 -16.05 9.60 3.99
CA GLN A 94 -15.26 10.72 4.46
C GLN A 94 -14.04 10.88 3.55
N GLU A 95 -13.54 12.10 3.42
CA GLU A 95 -12.40 12.42 2.57
C GLU A 95 -11.42 13.34 3.30
N GLN A 96 -10.13 13.17 2.99
CA GLN A 96 -9.07 14.02 3.47
C GLN A 96 -8.03 14.21 2.38
N GLN A 97 -7.74 15.44 2.01
CA GLN A 97 -6.62 15.73 1.12
C GLN A 97 -5.31 15.42 1.82
N VAL A 98 -4.40 14.79 1.10
CA VAL A 98 -3.07 14.43 1.61
C VAL A 98 -2.00 14.94 0.67
N GLY A 99 -0.85 15.27 1.22
CA GLY A 99 0.30 15.78 0.49
C GLY A 99 1.61 15.43 1.18
N PRO A 100 2.75 15.94 0.66
CA PRO A 100 4.07 15.58 1.18
C PRO A 100 4.18 15.78 2.68
N GLY A 101 4.71 14.76 3.38
CA GLY A 101 4.88 14.78 4.84
C GLY A 101 3.68 14.24 5.61
N ASP A 102 2.55 14.00 4.96
CA ASP A 102 1.38 13.45 5.65
C ASP A 102 1.50 11.95 5.84
N THR A 103 0.97 11.46 6.95
CA THR A 103 0.96 10.04 7.30
C THR A 103 -0.46 9.53 7.39
N ILE A 104 -0.71 8.38 6.76
CA ILE A 104 -1.95 7.64 6.90
C ILE A 104 -1.64 6.41 7.75
N TYR A 105 -2.30 6.29 8.89
CA TYR A 105 -2.16 5.12 9.76
C TYR A 105 -3.41 4.25 9.64
N MET A 106 -3.20 2.99 9.31
CA MET A 106 -4.25 1.99 9.18
C MET A 106 -4.11 0.99 10.34
N PRO A 107 -4.96 1.13 11.37
CA PRO A 107 -4.92 0.24 12.55
C PRO A 107 -5.41 -1.17 12.20
N PRO A 108 -5.24 -2.13 13.13
CA PRO A 108 -5.88 -3.43 12.98
C PRO A 108 -7.38 -3.30 12.77
N ASP A 109 -7.95 -4.17 11.93
CA ASP A 109 -9.37 -4.15 11.57
C ASP A 109 -9.83 -2.81 10.97
N VAL A 110 -8.99 -2.23 10.15
CA VAL A 110 -9.29 -0.95 9.51
C VAL A 110 -10.53 -1.03 8.62
N ILE A 111 -11.33 0.05 8.59
CA ILE A 111 -12.51 0.16 7.74
C ILE A 111 -12.12 0.23 6.27
N GLU A 112 -13.11 0.03 5.38
CA GLU A 112 -12.86 0.17 3.95
C GLU A 112 -12.35 1.56 3.61
N HIS A 113 -11.31 1.61 2.82
CA HIS A 113 -10.61 2.84 2.45
C HIS A 113 -9.95 2.73 1.08
N GLN A 114 -9.56 3.86 0.54
CA GLN A 114 -8.68 3.94 -0.63
C GLN A 114 -7.92 5.27 -0.62
N LEU A 115 -6.73 5.25 -1.20
CA LEU A 115 -5.97 6.47 -1.51
C LEU A 115 -6.08 6.69 -3.03
N LEU A 116 -6.71 7.78 -3.43
CA LEU A 116 -6.93 8.10 -4.83
C LEU A 116 -6.02 9.26 -5.25
N ASN A 117 -5.30 9.07 -6.34
CA ASN A 117 -4.57 10.16 -6.97
C ASN A 117 -5.51 10.95 -7.88
N ASN A 118 -6.10 12.01 -7.33
CA ASN A 118 -6.97 12.92 -8.07
C ASN A 118 -6.22 14.15 -8.62
N SER A 119 -4.88 14.09 -8.66
CA SER A 119 -4.03 15.16 -9.19
C SER A 119 -3.55 14.83 -10.60
N GLY A 120 -2.84 15.77 -11.22
CA GLY A 120 -2.21 15.58 -12.55
C GLY A 120 -0.80 15.00 -12.50
N ASP A 121 -0.25 14.75 -11.30
CA ASP A 121 1.11 14.26 -11.12
C ASP A 121 1.12 12.94 -10.34
N ASN A 122 2.22 12.19 -10.41
CA ASN A 122 2.36 10.98 -9.63
C ASN A 122 2.41 11.28 -8.12
N ILE A 123 1.86 10.37 -7.32
CA ILE A 123 2.09 10.34 -5.86
C ILE A 123 3.16 9.30 -5.61
N ARG A 124 4.09 9.61 -4.73
CA ARG A 124 5.07 8.64 -4.24
C ARG A 124 4.92 8.50 -2.73
N ILE A 125 4.76 7.26 -2.27
CA ILE A 125 4.55 6.94 -0.87
C ILE A 125 5.54 5.89 -0.39
N ALA A 126 5.93 5.99 0.89
CA ALA A 126 6.60 4.91 1.60
C ALA A 126 5.54 4.12 2.36
N VAL A 127 5.62 2.80 2.27
CA VAL A 127 4.62 1.89 2.86
C VAL A 127 5.33 0.93 3.81
N VAL A 128 4.85 0.86 5.04
CA VAL A 128 5.32 -0.10 6.04
C VAL A 128 4.14 -0.92 6.53
N GLY A 129 4.24 -2.24 6.47
CA GLY A 129 3.21 -3.16 6.98
C GLY A 129 3.80 -4.12 8.01
N VAL A 130 3.07 -4.39 9.09
CA VAL A 130 3.53 -5.18 10.24
C VAL A 130 2.35 -5.96 10.83
N PRO A 131 2.43 -7.30 10.96
CA PRO A 131 3.37 -8.23 10.32
C PRO A 131 3.00 -8.45 8.85
N PRO A 132 3.88 -9.04 8.04
CA PRO A 132 3.55 -9.31 6.63
C PRO A 132 2.37 -10.27 6.49
N PRO A 133 1.57 -10.15 5.42
CA PRO A 133 0.49 -11.09 5.19
C PRO A 133 1.05 -12.49 4.87
N LYS A 134 0.26 -13.51 5.22
CA LYS A 134 0.55 -14.89 4.86
C LYS A 134 0.11 -15.14 3.43
N ARG A 135 0.99 -15.77 2.64
CA ARG A 135 0.74 -16.12 1.24
C ARG A 135 0.70 -17.63 1.10
N THR A 136 -0.39 -18.14 0.50
CA THR A 136 -0.57 -19.59 0.31
C THR A 136 -1.01 -19.85 -1.13
N PRO A 137 -0.32 -20.74 -1.87
CA PRO A 137 -0.77 -21.12 -3.21
C PRO A 137 -2.18 -21.73 -3.15
N VAL A 138 -3.02 -21.37 -4.10
CA VAL A 138 -4.38 -21.92 -4.26
C VAL A 138 -4.35 -22.94 -5.37
N LYS A 139 -4.86 -24.14 -5.09
CA LYS A 139 -4.95 -25.21 -6.08
C LYS A 139 -6.20 -25.09 -6.94
#